data_1797db5936a25eb75be75ffdbf4b5c00
#
_entry.id   1797db5936a25eb75be75ffdbf4b5c00
#
_cell.length_a   1.000
_cell.length_b   1.000
_cell.length_c   1.000
_cell.angle_alpha   90.00
_cell.angle_beta   90.00
_cell.angle_gamma   90.00
#
_symmetry.space_group_name_H-M   'P 1'
#
loop_
_entity.id
_entity.type
_entity.pdbx_description
1 polymer ?
#
loop_
_entity_poly.entity_id
_entity_poly.type
_entity_poly.pdbx_seq_one_letter_code
_entity_poly.pdbx_strand_id
1 'polypeptide(L)'
;MALRLMNNQETQQTLSKETLSTITKEDMVKVFADSKRKQLKLEINENELKLAMDELNELTGMQNIKTEIDELVHLIRYYNEIGKDVLNKFSLHSIFTGNPGTGKTTVARILGKIFKALGILERGHTVETDREGLVAGFIGQTAIKTASRIDEAMGGVLFIDEAYALTEGKGSPNDFGAEAISTILKRMEDN
;
A
#
# COMPACT_ATOMS: atom_id res chain seq x y z
N MET A 1 -7.99 -9.91 22.16
CA MET A 1 -7.50 -8.94 23.15
C MET A 1 -7.16 -9.60 24.48
N ALA A 2 -8.00 -10.45 25.06
CA ALA A 2 -7.71 -11.21 26.29
C ALA A 2 -6.50 -12.15 26.20
N LEU A 3 -6.25 -12.78 25.04
CA LEU A 3 -5.11 -13.70 24.79
C LEU A 3 -3.73 -13.01 24.78
N ARG A 4 -3.67 -11.68 24.58
CA ARG A 4 -2.40 -10.94 24.61
C ARG A 4 -1.94 -10.53 26.02
N LEU A 5 -2.85 -10.50 26.97
CA LEU A 5 -2.54 -10.19 28.37
C LEU A 5 -2.02 -11.40 29.14
N MET A 6 -2.19 -12.62 28.61
CA MET A 6 -1.75 -13.87 29.25
C MET A 6 -0.27 -14.20 29.03
N ASN A 7 0.46 -13.47 28.19
CA ASN A 7 1.85 -13.78 27.84
C ASN A 7 2.91 -13.01 28.66
N ASN A 8 2.54 -12.21 29.65
CA ASN A 8 3.48 -11.68 30.61
C ASN A 8 3.59 -12.65 31.80
N GLN A 9 4.57 -13.54 31.71
CA GLN A 9 4.99 -14.39 32.83
C GLN A 9 5.64 -13.53 33.91
N GLU A 10 4.82 -13.04 34.80
CA GLU A 10 5.17 -12.75 36.22
C GLU A 10 3.89 -12.44 36.96
N THR A 11 3.34 -13.41 37.55
CA THR A 11 2.49 -13.54 38.74
C THR A 11 1.44 -14.62 38.54
N GLN A 12 1.75 -15.82 39.04
CA GLN A 12 0.74 -16.84 39.32
C GLN A 12 -0.14 -16.37 40.49
N GLN A 13 -1.10 -15.49 40.24
CA GLN A 13 -2.28 -15.35 41.01
C GLN A 13 -3.45 -15.89 40.22
N THR A 14 -4.15 -16.88 40.78
CA THR A 14 -5.41 -17.43 40.26
C THR A 14 -6.41 -16.30 40.07
N LEU A 15 -6.46 -15.74 38.86
CA LEU A 15 -7.44 -14.73 38.49
C LEU A 15 -8.83 -15.38 38.46
N SER A 16 -9.78 -14.85 39.22
CA SER A 16 -11.16 -15.30 39.19
C SER A 16 -11.78 -14.99 37.82
N LYS A 17 -12.80 -15.78 37.40
CA LYS A 17 -13.52 -15.57 36.13
C LYS A 17 -14.05 -14.13 35.96
N GLU A 18 -14.36 -13.45 37.04
CA GLU A 18 -14.86 -12.07 37.04
C GLU A 18 -13.77 -11.04 36.72
N THR A 19 -12.53 -11.28 37.16
CA THR A 19 -11.38 -10.42 36.84
C THR A 19 -10.97 -10.51 35.35
N LEU A 20 -11.27 -11.63 34.70
CA LEU A 20 -10.97 -11.83 33.26
C LEU A 20 -12.00 -11.17 32.33
N SER A 21 -13.18 -10.81 32.84
CA SER A 21 -14.27 -10.20 32.06
C SER A 21 -14.35 -8.69 32.19
N THR A 22 -13.60 -8.08 33.13
CA THR A 22 -13.67 -6.63 33.40
C THR A 22 -12.42 -5.95 32.84
N ILE A 23 -12.61 -5.04 31.87
CA ILE A 23 -11.54 -4.18 31.36
C ILE A 23 -11.37 -3.03 32.36
N THR A 24 -10.21 -2.97 33.02
CA THR A 24 -9.92 -1.90 33.98
C THR A 24 -9.39 -0.64 33.28
N LYS A 25 -9.46 0.51 33.96
CA LYS A 25 -8.88 1.75 33.47
C LYS A 25 -7.36 1.61 33.21
N GLU A 26 -6.68 0.79 33.99
CA GLU A 26 -5.25 0.50 33.87
C GLU A 26 -4.93 -0.33 32.63
N ASP A 27 -5.80 -1.28 32.25
CA ASP A 27 -5.68 -2.04 31.02
C ASP A 27 -5.85 -1.14 29.79
N MET A 28 -6.81 -0.21 29.86
CA MET A 28 -7.00 0.81 28.82
C MET A 28 -5.76 1.70 28.70
N VAL A 29 -5.23 2.21 29.82
CA VAL A 29 -4.02 3.06 29.80
C VAL A 29 -2.81 2.32 29.25
N LYS A 30 -2.62 1.03 29.58
CA LYS A 30 -1.54 0.21 29.00
C LYS A 30 -1.71 0.00 27.49
N VAL A 31 -2.93 -0.30 27.03
CA VAL A 31 -3.21 -0.46 25.60
C VAL A 31 -3.01 0.85 24.85
N PHE A 32 -3.43 2.00 25.41
CA PHE A 32 -3.16 3.31 24.81
C PHE A 32 -1.69 3.73 24.89
N ALA A 33 -0.95 3.35 25.94
CA ALA A 33 0.49 3.60 26.02
C ALA A 33 1.27 2.73 25.01
N ASP A 34 0.88 1.47 24.82
CA ASP A 34 1.48 0.58 23.81
C ASP A 34 1.11 1.01 22.39
N SER A 35 -0.11 1.49 22.14
CA SER A 35 -0.48 2.05 20.84
C SER A 35 0.27 3.35 20.52
N LYS A 36 0.57 4.18 21.51
CA LYS A 36 1.43 5.36 21.35
C LYS A 36 2.91 5.00 21.11
N ARG A 37 3.38 3.83 21.59
CA ARG A 37 4.77 3.39 21.41
C ARG A 37 5.04 2.75 20.05
N LYS A 38 4.03 2.39 19.29
CA LYS A 38 4.15 1.89 17.91
C LYS A 38 3.84 2.98 16.87
N GLN A 39 4.39 4.16 17.05
CA GLN A 39 4.61 5.04 15.90
C GLN A 39 5.79 4.43 15.15
N LEU A 40 5.48 3.64 14.12
CA LEU A 40 6.47 3.12 13.18
C LEU A 40 7.10 4.32 12.47
N LYS A 41 8.24 4.78 13.00
CA LYS A 41 9.08 5.75 12.32
C LYS A 41 9.62 5.05 11.08
N LEU A 42 9.36 5.60 9.91
CA LEU A 42 9.87 5.07 8.65
C LEU A 42 11.40 5.20 8.64
N GLU A 43 12.08 4.12 8.26
CA GLU A 43 13.54 4.14 8.05
C GLU A 43 13.82 4.60 6.61
N ILE A 44 14.16 5.89 6.47
CA ILE A 44 14.45 6.49 5.17
C ILE A 44 15.89 6.20 4.77
N ASN A 45 16.07 5.57 3.61
CA ASN A 45 17.37 5.38 2.99
C ASN A 45 17.69 6.57 2.06
N GLU A 46 18.43 7.55 2.59
CA GLU A 46 18.75 8.79 1.88
C GLU A 46 19.53 8.57 0.58
N ASN A 47 20.42 7.56 0.54
CA ASN A 47 21.18 7.26 -0.67
C ASN A 47 20.30 6.68 -1.77
N GLU A 48 19.45 5.70 -1.47
CA GLU A 48 18.50 5.14 -2.42
C GLU A 48 17.48 6.21 -2.88
N LEU A 49 17.02 7.06 -1.95
CA LEU A 49 16.09 8.13 -2.28
C LEU A 49 16.70 9.13 -3.25
N LYS A 50 17.94 9.55 -3.00
CA LYS A 50 18.65 10.46 -3.89
C LYS A 50 18.80 9.85 -5.29
N LEU A 51 19.22 8.59 -5.40
CA LEU A 51 19.36 7.90 -6.69
C LEU A 51 18.04 7.83 -7.45
N ALA A 52 16.92 7.52 -6.76
CA ALA A 52 15.61 7.44 -7.38
C ALA A 52 15.10 8.84 -7.82
N MET A 53 15.36 9.90 -7.04
CA MET A 53 15.02 11.27 -7.41
C MET A 53 15.88 11.77 -8.57
N ASP A 54 17.16 11.42 -8.62
CA ASP A 54 18.05 11.76 -9.75
C ASP A 54 17.55 11.06 -11.03
N GLU A 55 17.18 9.78 -10.98
CA GLU A 55 16.58 9.05 -12.10
C GLU A 55 15.27 9.71 -12.59
N LEU A 56 14.41 10.19 -11.67
CA LEU A 56 13.21 10.94 -12.02
C LEU A 56 13.56 12.26 -12.73
N ASN A 57 14.59 12.96 -12.27
CA ASN A 57 15.00 14.26 -12.78
C ASN A 57 15.66 14.14 -14.18
N GLU A 58 16.27 13.01 -14.51
CA GLU A 58 16.81 12.73 -15.83
C GLU A 58 15.74 12.55 -16.92
N LEU A 59 14.48 12.25 -16.54
CA LEU A 59 13.39 12.15 -17.50
C LEU A 59 13.15 13.52 -18.15
N THR A 60 13.01 13.54 -19.48
CA THR A 60 12.76 14.76 -20.24
C THR A 60 11.32 15.25 -20.01
N GLY A 61 11.15 16.52 -19.66
CA GLY A 61 9.84 17.12 -19.41
C GLY A 61 9.22 16.70 -18.09
N MET A 62 7.90 16.56 -18.05
CA MET A 62 7.11 16.13 -16.87
C MET A 62 7.31 16.96 -15.60
N GLN A 63 7.57 18.29 -15.76
CA GLN A 63 7.91 19.15 -14.63
C GLN A 63 6.86 19.12 -13.52
N ASN A 64 5.57 19.07 -13.88
CA ASN A 64 4.49 18.99 -12.90
C ASN A 64 4.59 17.72 -12.05
N ILE A 65 4.85 16.56 -12.69
CA ILE A 65 4.97 15.28 -12.00
C ILE A 65 6.18 15.28 -11.06
N LYS A 66 7.31 15.83 -11.52
CA LYS A 66 8.53 15.97 -10.70
C LYS A 66 8.27 16.81 -9.45
N THR A 67 7.58 17.93 -9.62
CA THR A 67 7.20 18.80 -8.50
C THR A 67 6.25 18.09 -7.54
N GLU A 68 5.20 17.42 -8.03
CA GLU A 68 4.25 16.70 -7.19
C GLU A 68 4.91 15.58 -6.39
N ILE A 69 5.85 14.83 -7.01
CA ILE A 69 6.59 13.76 -6.30
C ILE A 69 7.55 14.37 -5.26
N ASP A 70 8.22 15.47 -5.57
CA ASP A 70 9.10 16.15 -4.61
C ASP A 70 8.31 16.68 -3.41
N GLU A 71 7.17 17.31 -3.63
CA GLU A 71 6.26 17.76 -2.57
C GLU A 71 5.77 16.57 -1.71
N LEU A 72 5.42 15.43 -2.33
CA LEU A 72 5.02 14.23 -1.63
C LEU A 72 6.15 13.69 -0.74
N VAL A 73 7.38 13.63 -1.25
CA VAL A 73 8.56 13.21 -0.48
C VAL A 73 8.79 14.12 0.72
N HIS A 74 8.71 15.45 0.53
CA HIS A 74 8.86 16.43 1.62
C HIS A 74 7.77 16.26 2.68
N LEU A 75 6.53 16.02 2.25
CA LEU A 75 5.40 15.84 3.14
C LEU A 75 5.53 14.55 3.97
N ILE A 76 5.95 13.45 3.36
CA ILE A 76 6.21 12.17 4.05
C ILE A 76 7.32 12.34 5.08
N ARG A 77 8.42 13.00 4.74
CA ARG A 77 9.51 13.30 5.66
C ARG A 77 9.04 14.11 6.86
N TYR A 78 8.30 15.18 6.60
CA TYR A 78 7.74 16.02 7.67
C TYR A 78 6.87 15.24 8.64
N TYR A 79 5.95 14.41 8.13
CA TYR A 79 5.09 13.59 8.99
C TYR A 79 5.90 12.53 9.77
N ASN A 80 6.91 11.95 9.15
CA ASN A 80 7.83 11.02 9.81
C ASN A 80 8.63 11.69 10.94
N GLU A 81 9.11 12.92 10.73
CA GLU A 81 9.84 13.71 11.74
C GLU A 81 8.98 14.06 12.94
N ILE A 82 7.74 14.48 12.72
CA ILE A 82 6.80 14.79 13.82
C ILE A 82 6.16 13.56 14.45
N GLY A 83 6.57 12.35 14.03
CA GLY A 83 6.11 11.08 14.58
C GLY A 83 4.64 10.80 14.31
N LYS A 84 4.06 11.32 13.23
CA LYS A 84 2.71 10.98 12.79
C LYS A 84 2.74 9.78 11.85
N ASP A 85 1.71 8.95 11.94
CA ASP A 85 1.55 7.80 11.07
C ASP A 85 1.31 8.27 9.62
N VAL A 86 2.31 8.04 8.78
CA VAL A 86 2.29 8.41 7.35
C VAL A 86 1.29 7.55 6.59
N LEU A 87 1.27 6.24 6.86
CA LEU A 87 0.50 5.26 6.07
C LEU A 87 -1.01 5.47 6.20
N ASN A 88 -1.48 5.88 7.39
CA ASN A 88 -2.90 6.17 7.63
C ASN A 88 -3.34 7.57 7.18
N LYS A 89 -2.41 8.44 6.74
CA LYS A 89 -2.72 9.82 6.35
C LYS A 89 -2.79 10.04 4.86
N PHE A 90 -2.10 9.22 4.08
CA PHE A 90 -2.01 9.38 2.64
C PHE A 90 -2.53 8.16 1.92
N SER A 91 -3.40 8.38 0.93
CA SER A 91 -3.67 7.38 -0.08
C SER A 91 -2.50 7.38 -1.08
N LEU A 92 -1.79 6.25 -1.17
CA LEU A 92 -0.68 6.09 -2.09
C LEU A 92 -1.13 5.62 -3.49
N HIS A 93 -2.46 5.45 -3.67
CA HIS A 93 -3.02 5.10 -4.97
C HIS A 93 -2.98 6.31 -5.90
N SER A 94 -2.43 6.11 -7.09
CA SER A 94 -2.20 7.16 -8.07
C SER A 94 -2.80 6.80 -9.43
N ILE A 95 -3.32 7.79 -10.12
CA ILE A 95 -3.83 7.65 -11.48
C ILE A 95 -2.91 8.43 -12.41
N PHE A 96 -2.32 7.72 -13.38
CA PHE A 96 -1.46 8.33 -14.40
C PHE A 96 -2.30 8.59 -15.67
N THR A 97 -2.45 9.84 -16.03
CA THR A 97 -3.15 10.25 -17.27
C THR A 97 -2.16 10.80 -18.28
N GLY A 98 -2.38 10.53 -19.55
CA GLY A 98 -1.54 11.03 -20.63
C GLY A 98 -1.52 10.11 -21.83
N ASN A 99 -0.99 10.62 -22.95
CA ASN A 99 -0.90 9.89 -24.20
C ASN A 99 -0.01 8.63 -24.11
N PRO A 100 -0.19 7.62 -24.98
CA PRO A 100 0.75 6.50 -25.07
C PRO A 100 2.19 6.98 -25.28
N GLY A 101 3.16 6.25 -24.71
CA GLY A 101 4.58 6.57 -24.87
C GLY A 101 5.09 7.78 -24.07
N THR A 102 4.30 8.37 -23.17
CA THR A 102 4.71 9.51 -22.34
C THR A 102 5.49 9.11 -21.06
N GLY A 103 5.87 7.86 -20.90
CA GLY A 103 6.69 7.40 -19.77
C GLY A 103 5.92 7.08 -18.49
N LYS A 104 4.59 6.90 -18.53
CA LYS A 104 3.78 6.57 -17.34
C LYS A 104 4.33 5.38 -16.55
N THR A 105 4.64 4.28 -17.25
CA THR A 105 5.20 3.08 -16.63
C THR A 105 6.58 3.33 -16.01
N THR A 106 7.42 4.13 -16.68
CA THR A 106 8.74 4.51 -16.16
C THR A 106 8.61 5.29 -14.85
N VAL A 107 7.69 6.26 -14.80
CA VAL A 107 7.41 7.03 -13.57
C VAL A 107 6.89 6.11 -12.47
N ALA A 108 5.99 5.16 -12.77
CA ALA A 108 5.48 4.21 -11.78
C ALA A 108 6.60 3.34 -11.18
N ARG A 109 7.56 2.88 -11.99
CA ARG A 109 8.74 2.13 -11.52
C ARG A 109 9.64 2.99 -10.61
N ILE A 110 9.88 4.24 -10.97
CA ILE A 110 10.68 5.16 -10.17
C ILE A 110 9.96 5.45 -8.84
N LEU A 111 8.64 5.65 -8.87
CA LEU A 111 7.84 5.86 -7.69
C LEU A 111 7.92 4.68 -6.71
N GLY A 112 7.93 3.45 -7.22
CA GLY A 112 8.17 2.25 -6.41
C GLY A 112 9.53 2.27 -5.69
N LYS A 113 10.59 2.72 -6.37
CA LYS A 113 11.92 2.91 -5.79
C LYS A 113 11.92 4.01 -4.71
N ILE A 114 11.24 5.13 -4.98
CA ILE A 114 11.09 6.24 -4.02
C ILE A 114 10.36 5.76 -2.76
N PHE A 115 9.24 5.06 -2.88
CA PHE A 115 8.49 4.55 -1.74
C PHE A 115 9.27 3.51 -0.94
N LYS A 116 10.07 2.66 -1.60
CA LYS A 116 11.01 1.78 -0.91
C LYS A 116 12.04 2.57 -0.12
N ALA A 117 12.68 3.56 -0.75
CA ALA A 117 13.69 4.38 -0.10
C ALA A 117 13.14 5.18 1.09
N LEU A 118 11.86 5.56 1.05
CA LEU A 118 11.14 6.19 2.17
C LEU A 118 10.74 5.21 3.27
N GLY A 119 10.95 3.90 3.08
CA GLY A 119 10.55 2.86 4.05
C GLY A 119 9.04 2.55 4.04
N ILE A 120 8.32 2.98 3.01
CA ILE A 120 6.88 2.72 2.85
C ILE A 120 6.66 1.32 2.26
N LEU A 121 7.47 0.94 1.28
CA LEU A 121 7.43 -0.36 0.64
C LEU A 121 8.67 -1.19 0.99
N GLU A 122 8.47 -2.47 1.27
CA GLU A 122 9.59 -3.37 1.61
C GLU A 122 10.48 -3.68 0.41
N ARG A 123 9.88 -3.91 -0.76
CA ARG A 123 10.59 -4.35 -1.98
C ARG A 123 10.73 -3.25 -3.00
N GLY A 124 9.67 -2.44 -3.22
CA GLY A 124 9.65 -1.35 -4.19
C GLY A 124 9.72 -1.79 -5.65
N HIS A 125 9.54 -3.08 -5.93
CA HIS A 125 9.43 -3.59 -7.29
C HIS A 125 8.08 -3.20 -7.90
N THR A 126 7.98 -3.24 -9.23
CA THR A 126 6.74 -2.94 -9.93
C THR A 126 6.30 -4.16 -10.73
N VAL A 127 5.09 -4.62 -10.49
CA VAL A 127 4.41 -5.62 -11.30
C VAL A 127 3.50 -4.90 -12.27
N GLU A 128 3.79 -5.04 -13.55
CA GLU A 128 3.01 -4.46 -14.63
C GLU A 128 2.00 -5.47 -15.15
N THR A 129 0.80 -5.01 -15.36
CA THR A 129 -0.29 -5.82 -15.88
C THR A 129 -1.26 -4.93 -16.66
N ASP A 130 -2.10 -5.57 -17.45
CA ASP A 130 -3.18 -4.97 -18.22
C ASP A 130 -4.48 -5.77 -18.00
N ARG A 131 -5.51 -5.49 -18.79
CA ARG A 131 -6.75 -6.27 -18.76
C ARG A 131 -6.49 -7.77 -18.99
N GLU A 132 -5.65 -8.13 -19.95
CA GLU A 132 -5.37 -9.53 -20.27
C GLU A 132 -4.66 -10.23 -19.10
N GLY A 133 -3.78 -9.53 -18.42
CA GLY A 133 -3.08 -10.03 -17.23
C GLY A 133 -3.98 -10.24 -16.01
N LEU A 134 -5.12 -9.54 -15.91
CA LEU A 134 -6.05 -9.60 -14.78
C LEU A 134 -7.26 -10.48 -15.07
N VAL A 135 -7.84 -10.37 -16.27
CA VAL A 135 -9.08 -11.05 -16.64
C VAL A 135 -8.78 -12.44 -17.22
N ALA A 136 -9.58 -13.44 -16.85
CA ALA A 136 -9.52 -14.79 -17.41
C ALA A 136 -10.64 -15.01 -18.42
N GLY A 137 -10.50 -16.02 -19.27
CA GLY A 137 -11.47 -16.36 -20.30
C GLY A 137 -12.65 -17.21 -19.80
N PHE A 138 -12.63 -17.67 -18.53
CA PHE A 138 -13.65 -18.57 -18.01
C PHE A 138 -14.20 -18.06 -16.68
N ILE A 139 -15.48 -18.39 -16.42
CA ILE A 139 -16.20 -18.01 -15.18
C ILE A 139 -15.40 -18.50 -13.94
N GLY A 140 -15.27 -17.64 -12.93
CA GLY A 140 -14.64 -17.96 -11.65
C GLY A 140 -13.11 -17.99 -11.64
N GLN A 141 -12.44 -17.74 -12.75
CA GLN A 141 -10.99 -17.71 -12.83
C GLN A 141 -10.40 -16.30 -12.73
N THR A 142 -11.18 -15.26 -13.02
CA THR A 142 -10.73 -13.88 -12.99
C THR A 142 -10.30 -13.43 -11.60
N ALA A 143 -11.09 -13.72 -10.57
CA ALA A 143 -10.74 -13.39 -9.19
C ALA A 143 -9.42 -14.04 -8.75
N ILE A 144 -9.19 -15.31 -9.10
CA ILE A 144 -7.96 -16.05 -8.78
C ILE A 144 -6.76 -15.43 -9.50
N LYS A 145 -6.89 -15.15 -10.81
CA LYS A 145 -5.83 -14.55 -11.61
C LYS A 145 -5.47 -13.14 -11.12
N THR A 146 -6.49 -12.33 -10.83
CA THR A 146 -6.31 -10.98 -10.29
C THR A 146 -5.63 -11.04 -8.91
N ALA A 147 -6.08 -11.92 -8.00
CA ALA A 147 -5.46 -12.09 -6.69
C ALA A 147 -3.99 -12.49 -6.80
N SER A 148 -3.65 -13.42 -7.71
CA SER A 148 -2.26 -13.82 -7.95
C SER A 148 -1.38 -12.65 -8.39
N ARG A 149 -1.88 -11.75 -9.25
CA ARG A 149 -1.13 -10.55 -9.67
C ARG A 149 -0.94 -9.55 -8.52
N ILE A 150 -1.94 -9.41 -7.66
CA ILE A 150 -1.82 -8.59 -6.45
C ILE A 150 -0.79 -9.19 -5.50
N ASP A 151 -0.82 -10.50 -5.28
CA ASP A 151 0.14 -11.19 -4.40
C ASP A 151 1.59 -11.07 -4.91
N GLU A 152 1.81 -11.09 -6.23
CA GLU A 152 3.11 -10.81 -6.83
C GLU A 152 3.60 -9.38 -6.53
N ALA A 153 2.68 -8.41 -6.46
CA ALA A 153 2.99 -7.00 -6.22
C ALA A 153 3.12 -6.63 -4.74
N MET A 154 2.85 -7.56 -3.82
CA MET A 154 2.92 -7.27 -2.38
C MET A 154 4.31 -6.80 -1.95
N GLY A 155 4.34 -5.69 -1.19
CA GLY A 155 5.57 -4.97 -0.82
C GLY A 155 6.17 -4.13 -1.95
N GLY A 156 5.48 -4.01 -3.08
CA GLY A 156 5.85 -3.24 -4.26
C GLY A 156 4.67 -2.43 -4.81
N VAL A 157 4.67 -2.22 -6.12
CA VAL A 157 3.64 -1.45 -6.85
C VAL A 157 2.98 -2.34 -7.89
N LEU A 158 1.66 -2.41 -7.89
CA LEU A 158 0.88 -2.95 -8.98
C LEU A 158 0.53 -1.82 -9.95
N PHE A 159 1.11 -1.85 -11.15
CA PHE A 159 0.80 -0.90 -12.22
C PHE A 159 -0.14 -1.56 -13.23
N ILE A 160 -1.35 -1.02 -13.34
CA ILE A 160 -2.34 -1.51 -14.31
C ILE A 160 -2.37 -0.55 -15.49
N ASP A 161 -1.81 -0.99 -16.61
CA ASP A 161 -1.85 -0.21 -17.85
C ASP A 161 -3.23 -0.29 -18.48
N GLU A 162 -3.64 0.79 -19.12
CA GLU A 162 -4.96 0.91 -19.77
C GLU A 162 -6.12 0.45 -18.88
N ALA A 163 -6.08 0.82 -17.58
CA ALA A 163 -7.06 0.37 -16.58
C ALA A 163 -8.52 0.62 -16.98
N TYR A 164 -8.79 1.60 -17.85
CA TYR A 164 -10.11 1.86 -18.42
C TYR A 164 -10.66 0.65 -19.21
N ALA A 165 -9.79 -0.16 -19.80
CA ALA A 165 -10.18 -1.36 -20.54
C ALA A 165 -10.91 -2.39 -19.64
N LEU A 166 -10.69 -2.36 -18.31
CA LEU A 166 -11.43 -3.20 -17.37
C LEU A 166 -12.92 -2.84 -17.30
N THR A 167 -13.32 -1.64 -17.72
CA THR A 167 -14.69 -1.17 -17.72
C THR A 167 -15.34 -1.23 -19.11
N GLU A 168 -14.57 -1.52 -20.16
CA GLU A 168 -15.06 -1.71 -21.51
C GLU A 168 -15.76 -3.08 -21.62
N GLY A 169 -17.01 -3.11 -22.02
CA GLY A 169 -17.80 -4.35 -22.12
C GLY A 169 -18.94 -4.46 -21.09
N LYS A 170 -19.20 -3.40 -20.31
CA LYS A 170 -20.36 -3.34 -19.41
C LYS A 170 -21.64 -3.72 -20.14
N GLY A 171 -22.22 -4.86 -19.77
CA GLY A 171 -23.47 -5.39 -20.34
C GLY A 171 -23.30 -6.65 -21.20
N SER A 172 -22.09 -7.11 -21.45
CA SER A 172 -21.85 -8.44 -22.04
C SER A 172 -21.94 -9.53 -20.98
N PRO A 173 -22.63 -10.65 -21.23
CA PRO A 173 -22.69 -11.77 -20.28
C PRO A 173 -21.32 -12.37 -19.90
N ASN A 174 -20.29 -12.07 -20.69
CA ASN A 174 -18.92 -12.57 -20.53
C ASN A 174 -17.92 -11.47 -20.14
N ASP A 175 -18.39 -10.34 -19.58
CA ASP A 175 -17.48 -9.29 -19.11
C ASP A 175 -17.03 -9.56 -17.67
N PHE A 176 -15.87 -10.14 -17.53
CA PHE A 176 -15.23 -10.42 -16.24
C PHE A 176 -14.38 -9.26 -15.72
N GLY A 177 -14.35 -8.11 -16.38
CA GLY A 177 -13.60 -6.93 -15.92
C GLY A 177 -14.11 -6.38 -14.58
N ALA A 178 -15.45 -6.40 -14.39
CA ALA A 178 -16.06 -6.01 -13.12
C ALA A 178 -15.64 -6.92 -11.94
N GLU A 179 -15.44 -8.23 -12.18
CA GLU A 179 -14.95 -9.19 -11.19
C GLU A 179 -13.49 -8.87 -10.80
N ALA A 180 -12.64 -8.51 -11.77
CA ALA A 180 -11.28 -8.08 -11.50
C ALA A 180 -11.26 -6.80 -10.65
N ILE A 181 -12.04 -5.78 -11.00
CA ILE A 181 -12.16 -4.54 -10.23
C ILE A 181 -12.61 -4.82 -8.80
N SER A 182 -13.66 -5.64 -8.62
CA SER A 182 -14.17 -5.99 -7.28
C SER A 182 -13.12 -6.71 -6.44
N THR A 183 -12.31 -7.57 -7.07
CA THR A 183 -11.21 -8.27 -6.39
C THR A 183 -10.11 -7.30 -5.97
N ILE A 184 -9.74 -6.34 -6.83
CA ILE A 184 -8.75 -5.30 -6.50
C ILE A 184 -9.25 -4.47 -5.32
N LEU A 185 -10.48 -3.94 -5.37
CA LEU A 185 -11.05 -3.11 -4.32
C LEU A 185 -11.07 -3.84 -2.97
N LYS A 186 -11.52 -5.09 -2.96
CA LYS A 186 -11.53 -5.91 -1.74
C LYS A 186 -10.12 -6.07 -1.16
N ARG A 187 -9.13 -6.35 -1.99
CA ARG A 187 -7.74 -6.53 -1.54
C ARG A 187 -7.10 -5.23 -1.06
N MET A 188 -7.53 -4.08 -1.59
CA MET A 188 -7.11 -2.75 -1.11
C MET A 188 -7.70 -2.40 0.26
N GLU A 189 -8.87 -2.94 0.60
CA GLU A 189 -9.50 -2.76 1.92
C GLU A 189 -8.89 -3.70 2.98
N ASP A 190 -8.44 -4.89 2.57
CA ASP A 190 -7.93 -5.93 3.46
C ASP A 190 -6.43 -5.73 3.83
N ASN A 191 -5.68 -4.89 3.11
CA ASN A 191 -4.24 -4.63 3.28
C ASN A 191 -3.95 -3.15 3.42
#